data_be6ef00a09b397356c881907367daf96
#
_entry.id   be6ef00a09b397356c881907367daf96
#
_cell.length_a   1.000
_cell.length_b   1.000
_cell.length_c   1.000
_cell.angle_alpha   90.00
_cell.angle_beta   90.00
_cell.angle_gamma   90.00
#
_symmetry.space_group_name_H-M   'P 1'
#
loop_
_entity.id
_entity.type
_entity.pdbx_description
1 polymer ?
#
loop_
_entity_poly.entity_id
_entity_poly.type
_entity_poly.pdbx_seq_one_letter_code
_entity_poly.pdbx_strand_id
1 'polypeptide(L)'
;MSSESLKPAPALCRRTLLAALGGAGIAATLTACGGSDDSSSGSSDASESSGSGGGAALAKTTDIPEGGGKVFADQGVVVTQPTAGEFKAYSTVCPHQKQQINSVADGTITCPAHGSQFNATDGSVKKGPATSGLTAAKITVSGDSITLG
;
A
#
# COMPACT_ATOMS: atom_id res chain seq x y z
N MET A 1 37.02 -35.30 -15.45
CA MET A 1 37.23 -33.97 -14.84
C MET A 1 35.93 -33.60 -14.17
N SER A 2 35.88 -33.84 -12.85
CA SER A 2 34.66 -33.73 -12.05
C SER A 2 34.55 -32.31 -11.48
N SER A 3 33.49 -31.60 -11.83
CA SER A 3 33.19 -30.30 -11.26
C SER A 3 32.32 -30.51 -10.00
N GLU A 4 32.92 -30.30 -8.85
CA GLU A 4 32.22 -30.32 -7.57
C GLU A 4 31.38 -29.06 -7.38
N SER A 5 30.09 -29.28 -7.19
CA SER A 5 29.10 -28.26 -6.84
C SER A 5 29.26 -27.85 -5.37
N LEU A 6 29.72 -26.64 -5.14
CA LEU A 6 29.75 -26.01 -3.81
C LEU A 6 28.31 -25.57 -3.42
N LYS A 7 27.76 -26.28 -2.43
CA LYS A 7 26.54 -25.87 -1.73
C LYS A 7 26.84 -24.71 -0.79
N PRO A 8 26.08 -23.59 -0.82
CA PRO A 8 26.17 -22.58 0.24
C PRO A 8 25.48 -23.06 1.51
N ALA A 9 26.14 -22.83 2.64
CA ALA A 9 25.68 -23.17 3.98
C ALA A 9 24.57 -22.19 4.46
N PRO A 10 23.61 -22.66 5.29
CA PRO A 10 22.57 -21.80 5.82
C PRO A 10 23.10 -20.88 6.92
N ALA A 11 22.82 -19.60 6.82
CA ALA A 11 23.13 -18.60 7.84
C ALA A 11 22.25 -18.80 9.07
N LEU A 12 22.88 -19.10 10.21
CA LEU A 12 22.25 -19.20 11.52
C LEU A 12 21.84 -17.80 12.01
N CYS A 13 20.55 -17.54 12.08
CA CYS A 13 19.99 -16.40 12.80
C CYS A 13 20.19 -16.56 14.31
N ARG A 14 21.08 -15.76 14.89
CA ARG A 14 21.22 -15.63 16.34
C ARG A 14 20.06 -14.83 16.91
N ARG A 15 19.11 -15.51 17.53
CA ARG A 15 18.13 -14.93 18.44
C ARG A 15 18.81 -14.50 19.73
N THR A 16 18.93 -13.22 19.95
CA THR A 16 19.34 -12.67 21.24
C THR A 16 18.09 -12.44 22.07
N LEU A 17 17.87 -13.30 23.07
CA LEU A 17 16.89 -13.10 24.14
C LEU A 17 17.53 -12.20 25.20
N LEU A 18 17.01 -11.02 25.40
CA LEU A 18 17.28 -10.17 26.57
C LEU A 18 16.06 -10.18 27.45
N ALA A 19 16.13 -10.95 28.52
CA ALA A 19 15.26 -10.85 29.68
C ALA A 19 15.82 -9.78 30.64
N ALA A 20 15.03 -8.80 31.00
CA ALA A 20 15.33 -7.90 32.10
C ALA A 20 14.12 -7.84 33.03
N LEU A 21 14.34 -8.38 34.23
CA LEU A 21 13.49 -8.33 35.41
C LEU A 21 13.74 -7.02 36.18
N GLY A 22 12.70 -6.51 36.85
CA GLY A 22 12.79 -5.52 37.92
C GLY A 22 11.90 -4.31 37.66
N GLY A 23 11.01 -3.90 38.53
CA GLY A 23 10.87 -3.90 39.94
C GLY A 23 9.56 -3.23 40.31
N ALA A 24 9.04 -3.61 41.46
CA ALA A 24 7.81 -3.18 42.10
C ALA A 24 7.80 -1.70 42.50
N GLY A 25 6.64 -1.06 42.44
CA GLY A 25 6.38 0.24 43.04
C GLY A 25 4.90 0.49 43.19
N ILE A 26 4.40 0.33 44.43
CA ILE A 26 3.05 0.52 44.87
C ILE A 26 2.87 2.02 45.23
N ALA A 27 1.82 2.65 44.74
CA ALA A 27 1.20 3.77 45.46
C ALA A 27 -0.27 3.93 45.02
N ALA A 28 -1.14 3.53 45.90
CA ALA A 28 -2.57 3.81 45.87
C ALA A 28 -2.83 5.22 46.38
N THR A 29 -3.62 6.03 45.68
CA THR A 29 -4.42 7.08 46.27
C THR A 29 -5.78 7.13 45.59
N LEU A 30 -6.77 6.67 46.34
CA LEU A 30 -8.18 6.91 46.07
C LEU A 30 -8.50 8.38 46.41
N THR A 31 -9.12 9.08 45.46
CA THR A 31 -9.95 10.23 45.80
C THR A 31 -11.20 10.18 44.94
N ALA A 32 -12.30 9.88 45.56
CA ALA A 32 -13.63 9.94 45.00
C ALA A 32 -14.16 11.39 45.10
N CYS A 33 -14.82 11.84 44.03
CA CYS A 33 -15.95 12.76 43.94
C CYS A 33 -16.26 12.87 42.45
N GLY A 34 -17.36 12.40 41.94
CA GLY A 34 -18.71 12.85 42.11
C GLY A 34 -19.02 13.89 41.05
N GLY A 35 -19.88 13.57 40.06
CA GLY A 35 -20.40 14.57 39.14
C GLY A 35 -20.59 14.02 37.73
N SER A 36 -21.81 13.86 37.41
CA SER A 36 -22.52 13.53 36.17
C SER A 36 -21.99 14.18 34.88
N ASP A 37 -22.32 13.48 33.84
CA ASP A 37 -22.68 13.96 32.50
C ASP A 37 -21.56 14.28 31.49
N ASP A 38 -21.77 13.61 30.39
CA ASP A 38 -21.61 14.03 29.01
C ASP A 38 -20.27 13.73 28.27
N SER A 39 -20.48 12.91 27.27
CA SER A 39 -19.96 13.07 25.91
C SER A 39 -18.49 12.85 25.64
N SER A 40 -18.26 11.73 24.95
CA SER A 40 -17.47 11.69 23.69
C SER A 40 -16.11 12.37 23.71
N SER A 41 -15.09 11.60 23.93
CA SER A 41 -13.78 11.98 23.40
C SER A 41 -13.28 10.91 22.47
N GLY A 42 -13.77 10.97 21.26
CA GLY A 42 -13.05 10.47 20.12
C GLY A 42 -11.78 11.29 19.97
N SER A 43 -10.65 10.71 20.22
CA SER A 43 -9.37 11.27 19.77
C SER A 43 -9.32 11.11 18.27
N SER A 44 -9.84 12.10 17.59
CA SER A 44 -9.62 12.32 16.18
C SER A 44 -8.22 12.88 16.06
N ASP A 45 -7.29 12.05 15.63
CA ASP A 45 -6.06 12.53 15.04
C ASP A 45 -6.47 13.23 13.74
N ALA A 46 -6.67 14.52 13.86
CA ALA A 46 -6.94 15.39 12.74
C ALA A 46 -5.62 15.57 11.99
N SER A 47 -5.40 14.71 11.01
CA SER A 47 -4.44 14.99 9.96
C SER A 47 -5.00 16.17 9.19
N GLU A 48 -4.42 17.33 9.39
CA GLU A 48 -4.76 18.55 8.68
C GLU A 48 -4.52 18.36 7.19
N SER A 49 -5.63 18.21 6.47
CA SER A 49 -5.69 18.39 5.04
C SER A 49 -5.68 19.88 4.77
N SER A 50 -4.52 20.46 4.58
CA SER A 50 -4.39 21.77 3.97
C SER A 50 -4.70 21.64 2.48
N GLY A 51 -5.91 22.03 2.14
CA GLY A 51 -6.37 22.07 0.76
C GLY A 51 -5.68 23.12 -0.06
N SER A 52 -5.50 22.83 -1.32
CA SER A 52 -5.68 23.78 -2.41
C SER A 52 -5.85 23.02 -3.71
N GLY A 53 -7.06 23.11 -4.26
CA GLY A 53 -7.41 23.02 -5.66
C GLY A 53 -6.84 21.87 -6.48
N GLY A 54 -7.63 20.79 -6.66
CA GLY A 54 -7.38 19.77 -7.67
C GLY A 54 -7.32 18.36 -7.11
N GLY A 55 -8.32 17.54 -7.38
CA GLY A 55 -8.36 16.10 -7.17
C GLY A 55 -8.17 15.59 -5.72
N ALA A 56 -8.82 14.48 -5.38
CA ALA A 56 -8.61 13.83 -4.10
C ALA A 56 -7.15 13.39 -3.96
N ALA A 57 -6.50 13.76 -2.86
CA ALA A 57 -5.15 13.29 -2.55
C ALA A 57 -5.17 11.77 -2.39
N LEU A 58 -4.36 11.07 -3.19
CA LEU A 58 -4.24 9.62 -3.17
C LEU A 58 -3.16 9.14 -2.19
N ALA A 59 -1.94 9.67 -2.35
CA ALA A 59 -0.77 9.18 -1.64
C ALA A 59 0.41 10.12 -1.75
N LYS A 60 1.45 9.83 -0.99
CA LYS A 60 2.79 10.36 -1.26
C LYS A 60 3.50 9.51 -2.30
N THR A 61 4.44 10.12 -3.02
CA THR A 61 5.30 9.39 -3.98
C THR A 61 6.08 8.26 -3.30
N THR A 62 6.50 8.47 -2.05
CA THR A 62 7.19 7.48 -1.21
C THR A 62 6.35 6.27 -0.83
N ASP A 63 5.02 6.36 -0.92
CA ASP A 63 4.11 5.26 -0.61
C ASP A 63 3.96 4.25 -1.76
N ILE A 64 4.50 4.59 -2.93
CA ILE A 64 4.43 3.76 -4.13
C ILE A 64 5.82 3.16 -4.40
N PRO A 65 5.99 1.86 -4.19
CA PRO A 65 7.30 1.22 -4.39
C PRO A 65 7.71 1.20 -5.85
N GLU A 66 9.01 1.38 -6.11
CA GLU A 66 9.61 1.23 -7.44
C GLU A 66 9.47 -0.22 -7.93
N GLY A 67 9.17 -0.40 -9.20
CA GLY A 67 8.88 -1.70 -9.80
C GLY A 67 7.55 -2.31 -9.36
N GLY A 68 6.78 -1.62 -8.51
CA GLY A 68 5.53 -2.08 -7.94
C GLY A 68 4.41 -1.05 -8.06
N GLY A 69 3.60 -0.97 -7.01
CA GLY A 69 2.49 -0.02 -6.95
C GLY A 69 1.61 -0.20 -5.72
N LYS A 70 0.53 0.58 -5.66
CA LYS A 70 -0.46 0.52 -4.58
C LYS A 70 -1.87 0.63 -5.14
N VAL A 71 -2.76 -0.18 -4.60
CA VAL A 71 -4.18 -0.19 -4.97
C VAL A 71 -4.97 0.69 -4.00
N PHE A 72 -5.73 1.62 -4.56
CA PHE A 72 -6.65 2.52 -3.85
C PHE A 72 -8.07 2.11 -4.21
N ALA A 73 -8.58 1.10 -3.51
CA ALA A 73 -9.85 0.44 -3.82
C ALA A 73 -11.03 1.41 -3.75
N ASP A 74 -11.04 2.30 -2.75
CA ASP A 74 -12.12 3.28 -2.53
C ASP A 74 -12.18 4.33 -3.63
N GLN A 75 -11.04 4.67 -4.23
CA GLN A 75 -10.94 5.59 -5.36
C GLN A 75 -11.03 4.87 -6.72
N GLY A 76 -11.05 3.55 -6.71
CA GLY A 76 -11.12 2.73 -7.93
C GLY A 76 -9.87 2.81 -8.81
N VAL A 77 -8.70 3.10 -8.21
CA VAL A 77 -7.44 3.36 -8.93
C VAL A 77 -6.31 2.50 -8.37
N VAL A 78 -5.46 2.00 -9.25
CA VAL A 78 -4.13 1.47 -8.91
C VAL A 78 -3.07 2.42 -9.44
N VAL A 79 -2.15 2.84 -8.57
CA VAL A 79 -1.00 3.66 -8.94
C VAL A 79 0.23 2.76 -8.96
N THR A 80 1.02 2.87 -10.02
CA THR A 80 2.26 2.11 -10.20
C THR A 80 3.45 3.04 -10.36
N GLN A 81 4.62 2.55 -10.01
CA GLN A 81 5.90 3.22 -10.26
C GLN A 81 6.82 2.27 -11.03
N PRO A 82 6.67 2.16 -12.35
CA PRO A 82 7.48 1.23 -13.15
C PRO A 82 8.98 1.52 -13.07
N THR A 83 9.33 2.79 -13.03
CA THR A 83 10.70 3.31 -12.89
C THR A 83 10.69 4.41 -11.83
N ALA A 84 11.79 4.59 -11.13
CA ALA A 84 11.93 5.61 -10.10
C ALA A 84 11.47 6.99 -10.61
N GLY A 85 10.50 7.60 -9.91
CA GLY A 85 9.94 8.91 -10.26
C GLY A 85 8.91 8.91 -11.40
N GLU A 86 8.64 7.78 -12.05
CA GLU A 86 7.62 7.66 -13.09
C GLU A 86 6.36 6.99 -12.51
N PHE A 87 5.29 7.75 -12.39
CA PHE A 87 4.02 7.26 -11.85
C PHE A 87 2.97 7.09 -12.95
N LYS A 88 2.28 5.96 -12.93
CA LYS A 88 1.15 5.65 -13.80
C LYS A 88 -0.06 5.29 -12.95
N ALA A 89 -1.24 5.49 -13.50
CA ALA A 89 -2.45 5.08 -12.82
C ALA A 89 -3.44 4.42 -13.78
N TYR A 90 -4.15 3.44 -13.26
CA TYR A 90 -5.13 2.67 -14.01
C TYR A 90 -6.37 2.41 -13.16
N SER A 91 -7.51 2.22 -13.81
CA SER A 91 -8.72 1.76 -13.14
C SER A 91 -8.51 0.37 -12.53
N THR A 92 -9.03 0.18 -11.32
CA THR A 92 -9.06 -1.15 -10.69
C THR A 92 -10.13 -2.08 -11.29
N VAL A 93 -10.94 -1.60 -12.23
CA VAL A 93 -11.98 -2.41 -12.87
C VAL A 93 -11.38 -3.28 -13.97
N CYS A 94 -11.31 -4.60 -13.72
CA CYS A 94 -10.82 -5.56 -14.71
C CYS A 94 -11.76 -5.60 -15.93
N PRO A 95 -11.23 -5.45 -17.16
CA PRO A 95 -12.06 -5.42 -18.36
C PRO A 95 -12.73 -6.77 -18.69
N HIS A 96 -12.23 -7.89 -18.14
CA HIS A 96 -12.81 -9.22 -18.36
C HIS A 96 -14.25 -9.33 -17.83
N GLN A 97 -14.46 -9.14 -16.55
CA GLN A 97 -15.79 -9.27 -15.90
C GLN A 97 -16.05 -8.17 -14.86
N LYS A 98 -15.43 -7.01 -15.00
CA LYS A 98 -15.62 -5.85 -14.12
C LYS A 98 -15.30 -6.11 -12.64
N GLN A 99 -14.56 -7.17 -12.35
CA GLN A 99 -14.09 -7.47 -10.99
C GLN A 99 -13.00 -6.48 -10.57
N GLN A 100 -12.94 -6.20 -9.28
CA GLN A 100 -11.95 -5.28 -8.72
C GLN A 100 -10.57 -5.93 -8.61
N ILE A 101 -9.57 -5.25 -9.13
CA ILE A 101 -8.17 -5.59 -8.99
C ILE A 101 -7.71 -5.16 -7.60
N ASN A 102 -6.94 -6.00 -6.93
CA ASN A 102 -6.45 -5.74 -5.58
C ASN A 102 -4.95 -6.00 -5.39
N SER A 103 -4.23 -6.33 -6.46
CA SER A 103 -2.82 -6.71 -6.36
C SER A 103 -1.98 -6.09 -7.47
N VAL A 104 -0.83 -5.54 -7.06
CA VAL A 104 0.23 -5.07 -7.95
C VAL A 104 1.59 -5.36 -7.33
N ALA A 105 2.44 -6.07 -8.05
CA ALA A 105 3.80 -6.41 -7.65
C ALA A 105 4.64 -6.76 -8.87
N ASP A 106 5.94 -6.56 -8.77
CA ASP A 106 6.93 -6.95 -9.78
C ASP A 106 6.55 -6.52 -11.22
N GLY A 107 6.13 -5.26 -11.36
CA GLY A 107 5.71 -4.69 -12.64
C GLY A 107 4.46 -5.33 -13.23
N THR A 108 3.64 -6.01 -12.40
CA THR A 108 2.45 -6.71 -12.85
C THR A 108 1.25 -6.40 -11.96
N ILE A 109 0.15 -5.99 -12.59
CA ILE A 109 -1.14 -5.79 -11.95
C ILE A 109 -1.95 -7.06 -12.17
N THR A 110 -2.47 -7.67 -11.09
CA THR A 110 -3.17 -8.97 -11.17
C THR A 110 -4.61 -8.85 -10.72
N CYS A 111 -5.53 -9.38 -11.55
CA CYS A 111 -6.93 -9.54 -11.18
C CYS A 111 -7.11 -10.87 -10.44
N PRO A 112 -7.61 -10.86 -9.20
CA PRO A 112 -7.71 -12.09 -8.39
C PRO A 112 -8.82 -13.04 -8.87
N ALA A 113 -9.85 -12.52 -9.55
CA ALA A 113 -11.02 -13.31 -9.91
C ALA A 113 -10.69 -14.43 -10.90
N HIS A 114 -9.94 -14.14 -11.97
CA HIS A 114 -9.62 -15.11 -13.02
C HIS A 114 -8.16 -15.08 -13.45
N GLY A 115 -7.29 -14.40 -12.70
CA GLY A 115 -5.85 -14.41 -12.94
C GLY A 115 -5.38 -13.62 -14.17
N SER A 116 -6.20 -12.70 -14.70
CA SER A 116 -5.73 -11.76 -15.73
C SER A 116 -4.59 -10.90 -15.19
N GLN A 117 -3.55 -10.72 -15.99
CA GLN A 117 -2.38 -9.93 -15.63
C GLN A 117 -2.17 -8.81 -16.63
N PHE A 118 -1.78 -7.65 -16.11
CA PHE A 118 -1.55 -6.43 -16.88
C PHE A 118 -0.18 -5.86 -16.55
N ASN A 119 0.41 -5.20 -17.52
CA ASN A 119 1.69 -4.54 -17.37
C ASN A 119 1.53 -3.24 -16.55
N ALA A 120 2.33 -3.07 -15.51
CA ALA A 120 2.30 -1.86 -14.68
C ALA A 120 2.79 -0.59 -15.42
N THR A 121 3.52 -0.75 -16.54
CA THR A 121 4.07 0.37 -17.30
C THR A 121 3.04 1.03 -18.21
N ASP A 122 2.17 0.24 -18.85
CA ASP A 122 1.25 0.73 -19.89
C ASP A 122 -0.18 0.20 -19.77
N GLY A 123 -0.44 -0.67 -18.78
CA GLY A 123 -1.75 -1.28 -18.57
C GLY A 123 -2.14 -2.36 -19.57
N SER A 124 -1.25 -2.75 -20.50
CA SER A 124 -1.52 -3.76 -21.51
C SER A 124 -1.70 -5.17 -20.91
N VAL A 125 -2.40 -6.05 -21.62
CA VAL A 125 -2.60 -7.44 -21.18
C VAL A 125 -1.29 -8.22 -21.29
N LYS A 126 -0.83 -8.77 -20.18
CA LYS A 126 0.28 -9.75 -20.11
C LYS A 126 -0.25 -11.19 -20.18
N LYS A 127 -1.39 -11.43 -19.53
CA LYS A 127 -2.04 -12.74 -19.45
C LYS A 127 -3.54 -12.58 -19.38
N GLY A 128 -4.28 -13.35 -20.22
CA GLY A 128 -5.73 -13.42 -20.18
C GLY A 128 -6.30 -14.08 -18.91
N PRO A 129 -7.62 -14.15 -18.82
CA PRO A 129 -8.61 -14.10 -19.90
C PRO A 129 -9.06 -12.69 -20.37
N ALA A 130 -8.60 -11.61 -19.77
CA ALA A 130 -8.89 -10.27 -20.29
C ALA A 130 -8.34 -10.12 -21.73
N THR A 131 -9.12 -9.48 -22.61
CA THR A 131 -8.76 -9.25 -24.02
C THR A 131 -8.36 -7.82 -24.32
N SER A 132 -8.56 -6.92 -23.37
CA SER A 132 -8.18 -5.49 -23.46
C SER A 132 -7.41 -5.06 -22.21
N GLY A 133 -6.56 -4.04 -22.34
CA GLY A 133 -5.81 -3.46 -21.25
C GLY A 133 -6.67 -2.70 -20.26
N LEU A 134 -6.05 -2.29 -19.16
CA LEU A 134 -6.68 -1.45 -18.15
C LEU A 134 -6.88 -0.04 -18.70
N THR A 135 -7.96 0.60 -18.29
CA THR A 135 -8.21 2.01 -18.60
C THR A 135 -7.26 2.87 -17.77
N ALA A 136 -6.52 3.75 -18.43
CA ALA A 136 -5.67 4.72 -17.75
C ALA A 136 -6.51 5.68 -16.92
N ALA A 137 -6.07 5.97 -15.70
CA ALA A 137 -6.62 7.01 -14.84
C ALA A 137 -5.68 8.23 -14.86
N LYS A 138 -6.26 9.42 -14.73
CA LYS A 138 -5.47 10.65 -14.65
C LYS A 138 -5.01 10.88 -13.22
N ILE A 139 -3.72 11.14 -13.07
CA ILE A 139 -3.14 11.59 -11.81
C ILE A 139 -2.25 12.81 -12.07
N THR A 140 -2.11 13.62 -11.04
CA THR A 140 -1.16 14.73 -11.01
C THR A 140 -0.15 14.48 -9.91
N VAL A 141 1.14 14.57 -10.24
CA VAL A 141 2.24 14.48 -9.27
C VAL A 141 2.79 15.87 -9.05
N SER A 142 2.77 16.33 -7.81
CA SER A 142 3.28 17.65 -7.41
C SER A 142 4.16 17.48 -6.18
N GLY A 143 5.47 17.69 -6.37
CA GLY A 143 6.46 17.39 -5.35
C GLY A 143 6.38 15.91 -4.93
N ASP A 144 6.10 15.67 -3.67
CA ASP A 144 5.94 14.34 -3.09
C ASP A 144 4.48 13.86 -3.00
N SER A 145 3.54 14.59 -3.58
CA SER A 145 2.11 14.28 -3.51
C SER A 145 1.55 13.79 -4.85
N ILE A 146 0.73 12.76 -4.81
CA ILE A 146 -0.02 12.23 -5.94
C ILE A 146 -1.51 12.49 -5.69
N THR A 147 -2.17 13.13 -6.63
CA THR A 147 -3.60 13.43 -6.59
C THR A 147 -4.32 12.82 -7.79
N LEU A 148 -5.60 12.50 -7.62
CA LEU A 148 -6.45 12.06 -8.72
C LEU A 148 -6.84 13.30 -9.55
N GLY A 149 -6.64 13.23 -10.88
CA GLY A 149 -6.93 14.31 -11.83
C GLY A 149 -8.36 14.28 -12.36
#